data_83faef6063d733267117f69f90bb1a2c
#
_entry.id   83faef6063d733267117f69f90bb1a2c
#
_cell.length_a   1.000
_cell.length_b   1.000
_cell.length_c   1.000
_cell.angle_alpha   90.00
_cell.angle_beta   90.00
_cell.angle_gamma   90.00
#
_symmetry.space_group_name_H-M   'P 1'
#
loop_
_entity.id
_entity.type
_entity.pdbx_description
1 polymer ?
#
loop_
_entity_poly.entity_id
_entity_poly.type
_entity_poly.pdbx_seq_one_letter_code
_entity_poly.pdbx_strand_id
1 'polypeptide(L)'
;LKEMDEILLNTPNQKSIIDICKNNNLDPSQVVKVIIYLGRLEDKSKLPILVSIRGDQSINEVKLFNLINKKYKSNLISLEVIDKESDAIKNLNQVPFGFLGPDLEDNKINLDSKWEKRWIRVVDFSAYELSKFISGSNNLNFHKFFNSWSSLTQQFIKADVRRAKEGDYLSLETNETLIEKRGIEIGHIFQLGQKYSEKLRARFSDKKGNLGNIWMGCYGIGVTRLAQAAIEQNHDENGIIWPIE
;
A
#
# COMPACT_ATOMS: atom_id res chain seq x y z
N LEU A 1 -11.29 27.20 -25.28
CA LEU A 1 -11.01 25.76 -25.19
C LEU A 1 -12.30 25.10 -24.72
N LYS A 2 -13.02 24.43 -25.66
CA LYS A 2 -14.23 23.66 -25.34
C LYS A 2 -13.83 22.58 -24.30
N GLU A 3 -14.52 22.58 -23.16
CA GLU A 3 -14.56 21.44 -22.25
C GLU A 3 -14.96 20.23 -23.09
N MET A 4 -14.04 19.28 -23.22
CA MET A 4 -14.41 17.97 -23.76
C MET A 4 -15.27 17.32 -22.68
N ASP A 5 -16.53 17.04 -23.04
CA ASP A 5 -17.47 16.32 -22.18
C ASP A 5 -16.78 15.11 -21.56
N GLU A 6 -16.98 14.91 -20.25
CA GLU A 6 -16.48 13.74 -19.53
C GLU A 6 -17.06 12.49 -20.19
N ILE A 7 -16.23 11.71 -20.86
CA ILE A 7 -16.66 10.48 -21.51
C ILE A 7 -16.87 9.43 -20.40
N LEU A 8 -18.14 9.20 -20.09
CA LEU A 8 -18.57 8.13 -19.18
C LEU A 8 -18.63 6.81 -19.94
N LEU A 9 -18.02 5.78 -19.34
CA LEU A 9 -18.04 4.41 -19.81
C LEU A 9 -19.00 3.59 -18.95
N ASN A 10 -20.06 3.05 -19.55
CA ASN A 10 -20.98 2.16 -18.84
C ASN A 10 -20.32 0.78 -18.62
N THR A 11 -20.08 0.41 -17.38
CA THR A 11 -19.29 -0.77 -16.99
C THR A 11 -20.03 -1.58 -15.91
N PRO A 12 -21.22 -2.09 -16.17
CA PRO A 12 -22.00 -2.83 -15.20
C PRO A 12 -21.22 -4.07 -14.73
N ASN A 13 -21.14 -4.24 -13.42
CA ASN A 13 -20.43 -5.35 -12.75
C ASN A 13 -18.90 -5.43 -12.97
N GLN A 14 -18.28 -4.50 -13.69
CA GLN A 14 -16.84 -4.48 -13.91
C GLN A 14 -16.13 -3.76 -12.75
N LYS A 15 -15.91 -4.46 -11.63
CA LYS A 15 -15.35 -3.89 -10.40
C LYS A 15 -13.83 -4.10 -10.28
N SER A 16 -13.29 -5.06 -11.01
CA SER A 16 -11.85 -5.34 -11.00
C SER A 16 -11.14 -4.73 -12.21
N ILE A 17 -9.83 -4.51 -12.06
CA ILE A 17 -8.98 -4.06 -13.17
C ILE A 17 -9.03 -5.06 -14.34
N ILE A 18 -9.07 -6.36 -14.02
CA ILE A 18 -9.16 -7.42 -15.03
C ILE A 18 -10.45 -7.29 -15.84
N ASP A 19 -11.59 -7.10 -15.16
CA ASP A 19 -12.89 -7.00 -15.85
C ASP A 19 -12.96 -5.78 -16.75
N ILE A 20 -12.53 -4.62 -16.25
CA ILE A 20 -12.59 -3.39 -17.06
C ILE A 20 -11.64 -3.46 -18.27
N CYS A 21 -10.43 -3.99 -18.08
CA CYS A 21 -9.46 -4.12 -19.17
C CYS A 21 -9.93 -5.11 -20.22
N LYS A 22 -10.38 -6.30 -19.81
CA LYS A 22 -10.84 -7.34 -20.75
C LYS A 22 -12.06 -6.91 -21.57
N ASN A 23 -13.04 -6.29 -20.93
CA ASN A 23 -14.30 -5.93 -21.59
C ASN A 23 -14.21 -4.66 -22.46
N ASN A 24 -13.20 -3.83 -22.23
CA ASN A 24 -13.06 -2.55 -22.92
C ASN A 24 -11.76 -2.44 -23.73
N ASN A 25 -11.04 -3.56 -23.92
CA ASN A 25 -9.78 -3.62 -24.66
C ASN A 25 -8.74 -2.58 -24.18
N LEU A 26 -8.56 -2.51 -22.85
CA LEU A 26 -7.63 -1.58 -22.20
C LEU A 26 -6.44 -2.32 -21.62
N ASP A 27 -5.29 -1.65 -21.61
CA ASP A 27 -4.14 -2.13 -20.85
C ASP A 27 -4.26 -1.71 -19.37
N PRO A 28 -3.93 -2.57 -18.39
CA PRO A 28 -3.95 -2.21 -16.97
C PRO A 28 -3.12 -0.98 -16.62
N SER A 29 -2.08 -0.67 -17.40
CA SER A 29 -1.27 0.54 -17.22
C SER A 29 -1.99 1.84 -17.58
N GLN A 30 -3.10 1.77 -18.30
CA GLN A 30 -3.94 2.92 -18.66
C GLN A 30 -5.03 3.21 -17.61
N VAL A 31 -5.20 2.33 -16.65
CA VAL A 31 -6.22 2.42 -15.61
C VAL A 31 -5.61 2.90 -14.30
N VAL A 32 -6.30 3.79 -13.59
CA VAL A 32 -5.95 4.19 -12.23
C VAL A 32 -6.99 3.59 -11.28
N LYS A 33 -6.54 2.75 -10.37
CA LYS A 33 -7.38 2.22 -9.30
C LYS A 33 -7.23 3.08 -8.05
N VAL A 34 -8.35 3.25 -7.36
CA VAL A 34 -8.43 4.05 -6.14
C VAL A 34 -8.83 3.15 -4.98
N ILE A 35 -8.08 3.22 -3.89
CA ILE A 35 -8.25 2.39 -2.71
C ILE A 35 -8.38 3.29 -1.49
N ILE A 36 -9.31 2.95 -0.61
CA ILE A 36 -9.53 3.67 0.64
C ILE A 36 -8.76 2.98 1.77
N TYR A 37 -8.01 3.78 2.51
CA TYR A 37 -7.35 3.37 3.75
C TYR A 37 -7.85 4.23 4.91
N LEU A 38 -7.79 3.67 6.11
CA LEU A 38 -8.00 4.36 7.37
C LEU A 38 -6.72 4.34 8.19
N GLY A 39 -6.15 5.50 8.43
CA GLY A 39 -5.07 5.68 9.39
C GLY A 39 -5.62 5.94 10.78
N ARG A 40 -5.07 5.29 11.80
CA ARG A 40 -5.40 5.54 13.21
C ARG A 40 -4.20 6.18 13.90
N LEU A 41 -4.43 7.31 14.53
CA LEU A 41 -3.40 8.05 15.26
C LEU A 41 -3.44 7.74 16.77
N GLU A 42 -2.35 8.02 17.45
CA GLU A 42 -2.20 7.78 18.90
C GLU A 42 -3.22 8.57 19.73
N ASP A 43 -3.57 9.76 19.30
CA ASP A 43 -4.59 10.62 19.90
C ASP A 43 -6.03 10.17 19.63
N LYS A 44 -6.20 8.97 19.03
CA LYS A 44 -7.48 8.36 18.60
C LYS A 44 -8.16 9.04 17.41
N SER A 45 -7.58 10.06 16.83
CA SER A 45 -8.07 10.61 15.56
C SER A 45 -7.89 9.61 14.41
N LYS A 46 -8.68 9.78 13.37
CA LYS A 46 -8.75 8.85 12.23
C LYS A 46 -8.65 9.62 10.93
N LEU A 47 -7.74 9.17 10.08
CA LEU A 47 -7.42 9.78 8.80
C LEU A 47 -7.99 8.95 7.66
N PRO A 48 -9.01 9.42 6.93
CA PRO A 48 -9.46 8.78 5.70
C PRO A 48 -8.48 9.10 4.58
N ILE A 49 -7.92 8.06 3.97
CA ILE A 49 -6.87 8.19 2.96
C ILE A 49 -7.37 7.57 1.66
N LEU A 50 -7.27 8.33 0.57
CA LEU A 50 -7.62 7.89 -0.77
C LEU A 50 -6.32 7.72 -1.56
N VAL A 51 -5.99 6.51 -1.96
CA VAL A 51 -4.75 6.20 -2.67
C VAL A 51 -5.04 5.84 -4.11
N SER A 52 -4.49 6.62 -5.03
CA SER A 52 -4.57 6.40 -6.47
C SER A 52 -3.28 5.77 -6.97
N ILE A 53 -3.37 4.62 -7.63
CA ILE A 53 -2.23 3.89 -8.17
C ILE A 53 -2.58 3.28 -9.53
N ARG A 54 -1.60 3.11 -10.40
CA ARG A 54 -1.79 2.48 -11.71
C ARG A 54 -2.31 1.04 -11.56
N GLY A 55 -3.19 0.62 -12.47
CA GLY A 55 -3.93 -0.63 -12.37
C GLY A 55 -3.06 -1.89 -12.27
N ASP A 56 -1.92 -1.91 -12.95
CA ASP A 56 -0.93 -3.00 -12.95
C ASP A 56 0.00 -3.02 -11.74
N GLN A 57 -0.11 -2.04 -10.83
CA GLN A 57 0.75 -1.88 -9.66
C GLN A 57 0.01 -2.25 -8.36
N SER A 58 0.76 -2.52 -7.30
CA SER A 58 0.24 -2.77 -5.96
C SER A 58 0.83 -1.80 -4.94
N ILE A 59 0.05 -1.44 -3.93
CA ILE A 59 0.50 -0.53 -2.87
C ILE A 59 1.43 -1.28 -1.92
N ASN A 60 2.52 -0.61 -1.54
CA ASN A 60 3.36 -0.98 -0.41
C ASN A 60 2.87 -0.21 0.83
N GLU A 61 2.18 -0.91 1.71
CA GLU A 61 1.57 -0.31 2.91
C GLU A 61 2.61 0.29 3.86
N VAL A 62 3.83 -0.24 3.89
CA VAL A 62 4.93 0.32 4.70
C VAL A 62 5.37 1.68 4.17
N LYS A 63 5.50 1.82 2.84
CA LYS A 63 5.79 3.13 2.22
C LYS A 63 4.67 4.13 2.49
N LEU A 64 3.41 3.72 2.34
CA LEU A 64 2.26 4.56 2.62
C LEU A 64 2.21 4.96 4.11
N PHE A 65 2.41 4.02 5.02
CA PHE A 65 2.49 4.28 6.45
C PHE A 65 3.56 5.33 6.79
N ASN A 66 4.77 5.13 6.29
CA ASN A 66 5.89 6.06 6.52
C ASN A 66 5.62 7.46 5.95
N LEU A 67 5.01 7.54 4.76
CA LEU A 67 4.61 8.80 4.13
C LEU A 67 3.63 9.58 5.01
N ILE A 68 2.57 8.93 5.46
CA ILE A 68 1.53 9.56 6.28
C ILE A 68 2.10 9.97 7.63
N ASN A 69 2.86 9.10 8.28
CA ASN A 69 3.48 9.37 9.57
C ASN A 69 4.42 10.58 9.52
N LYS A 70 5.25 10.66 8.48
CA LYS A 70 6.16 11.81 8.26
C LYS A 70 5.39 13.12 8.05
N LYS A 71 4.28 13.08 7.31
CA LYS A 71 3.52 14.29 6.95
C LYS A 71 2.72 14.85 8.13
N TYR A 72 2.11 14.00 8.93
CA TYR A 72 1.18 14.41 9.97
C TYR A 72 1.83 14.61 11.35
N LYS A 73 3.15 14.37 11.50
CA LYS A 73 3.92 14.54 12.74
C LYS A 73 3.27 13.92 13.98
N SER A 74 2.23 13.11 13.79
CA SER A 74 1.49 12.39 14.81
C SER A 74 1.76 10.91 14.61
N ASN A 75 1.93 10.19 15.70
CA ASN A 75 2.26 8.77 15.65
C ASN A 75 1.10 7.99 15.03
N LEU A 76 1.26 7.57 13.78
CA LEU A 76 0.35 6.64 13.14
C LEU A 76 0.53 5.27 13.80
N ILE A 77 -0.55 4.70 14.35
CA ILE A 77 -0.53 3.39 15.02
C ILE A 77 -0.80 2.28 14.04
N SER A 78 -1.80 2.47 13.16
CA SER A 78 -2.19 1.47 12.17
C SER A 78 -2.72 2.10 10.89
N LEU A 79 -2.61 1.32 9.83
CA LEU A 79 -3.17 1.61 8.51
C LEU A 79 -3.96 0.38 8.08
N GLU A 80 -5.22 0.54 7.72
CA GLU A 80 -6.09 -0.57 7.30
C GLU A 80 -6.84 -0.20 6.02
N VAL A 81 -7.01 -1.17 5.12
CA VAL A 81 -7.85 -1.01 3.92
C VAL A 81 -9.30 -0.99 4.34
N ILE A 82 -10.09 -0.10 3.75
CA ILE A 82 -11.54 -0.10 3.91
C ILE A 82 -12.18 -0.71 2.66
N ASP A 83 -12.92 -1.76 2.87
CA ASP A 83 -13.76 -2.42 1.88
C ASP A 83 -15.23 -2.50 2.34
N LYS A 84 -16.04 -3.26 1.62
CA LYS A 84 -17.47 -3.41 1.94
C LYS A 84 -17.75 -4.16 3.23
N GLU A 85 -16.81 -4.97 3.71
CA GLU A 85 -16.95 -5.80 4.89
C GLU A 85 -16.39 -5.11 6.13
N SER A 86 -15.67 -3.99 5.93
CA SER A 86 -15.05 -3.26 7.02
C SER A 86 -16.09 -2.56 7.91
N ASP A 87 -15.99 -2.70 9.23
CA ASP A 87 -16.81 -1.96 10.20
C ASP A 87 -16.73 -0.43 10.01
N ALA A 88 -15.64 0.02 9.43
CA ALA A 88 -15.40 1.42 9.14
C ALA A 88 -16.36 2.00 8.08
N ILE A 89 -17.02 1.14 7.28
CA ILE A 89 -17.93 1.56 6.20
C ILE A 89 -19.10 2.41 6.71
N LYS A 90 -19.55 2.20 7.93
CA LYS A 90 -20.62 3.01 8.57
C LYS A 90 -20.28 4.50 8.71
N ASN A 91 -19.00 4.85 8.59
CA ASN A 91 -18.53 6.24 8.62
C ASN A 91 -18.44 6.86 7.22
N LEU A 92 -18.91 6.15 6.20
CA LEU A 92 -18.91 6.59 4.81
C LEU A 92 -20.34 6.64 4.25
N ASN A 93 -20.61 7.64 3.43
CA ASN A 93 -21.91 7.88 2.81
C ASN A 93 -21.94 7.28 1.39
N GLN A 94 -22.58 6.12 1.21
CA GLN A 94 -22.84 5.51 -0.10
C GLN A 94 -21.62 5.51 -1.06
N VAL A 95 -20.48 5.01 -0.58
CA VAL A 95 -19.26 4.93 -1.38
C VAL A 95 -19.38 3.81 -2.40
N PRO A 96 -19.18 4.08 -3.71
CA PRO A 96 -19.34 3.09 -4.77
C PRO A 96 -18.08 2.21 -4.92
N PHE A 97 -17.84 1.31 -4.00
CA PHE A 97 -16.69 0.39 -4.07
C PHE A 97 -16.64 -0.39 -5.38
N GLY A 98 -15.47 -0.38 -6.02
CA GLY A 98 -15.22 -0.91 -7.36
C GLY A 98 -15.37 0.13 -8.47
N PHE A 99 -15.88 1.34 -8.15
CA PHE A 99 -16.07 2.45 -9.10
C PHE A 99 -15.53 3.78 -8.55
N LEU A 100 -14.53 3.72 -7.68
CA LEU A 100 -13.92 4.88 -7.06
C LEU A 100 -13.03 5.63 -8.04
N GLY A 101 -13.19 6.95 -8.09
CA GLY A 101 -12.32 7.87 -8.80
C GLY A 101 -11.44 8.70 -7.86
N PRO A 102 -10.34 9.28 -8.36
CA PRO A 102 -9.44 10.10 -7.56
C PRO A 102 -10.08 11.39 -7.04
N ASP A 103 -11.15 11.83 -7.67
CA ASP A 103 -11.95 13.01 -7.36
C ASP A 103 -13.13 12.74 -6.41
N LEU A 104 -13.16 11.59 -5.73
CA LEU A 104 -14.20 11.28 -4.75
C LEU A 104 -14.37 12.43 -3.75
N GLU A 105 -15.60 12.93 -3.63
CA GLU A 105 -15.90 14.10 -2.81
C GLU A 105 -15.74 13.84 -1.32
N ASP A 106 -15.41 14.89 -0.55
CA ASP A 106 -15.24 14.82 0.90
C ASP A 106 -16.57 14.58 1.63
N ASN A 107 -17.72 14.90 1.02
CA ASN A 107 -19.06 14.62 1.54
C ASN A 107 -19.39 13.12 1.69
N LYS A 108 -18.55 12.26 1.11
CA LYS A 108 -18.63 10.81 1.31
C LYS A 108 -18.14 10.37 2.68
N ILE A 109 -17.49 11.24 3.44
CA ILE A 109 -17.17 11.02 4.85
C ILE A 109 -18.37 11.46 5.68
N ASN A 110 -18.91 10.55 6.50
CA ASN A 110 -20.07 10.89 7.34
C ASN A 110 -19.72 11.99 8.34
N LEU A 111 -20.54 13.04 8.40
CA LEU A 111 -20.35 14.19 9.28
C LEU A 111 -20.37 13.82 10.77
N ASP A 112 -21.11 12.79 11.14
CA ASP A 112 -21.19 12.29 12.53
C ASP A 112 -20.00 11.40 12.90
N SER A 113 -19.15 11.06 11.95
CA SER A 113 -17.94 10.27 12.22
C SER A 113 -16.91 11.10 12.99
N LYS A 114 -16.07 10.42 13.79
CA LYS A 114 -14.89 11.02 14.46
C LYS A 114 -13.67 11.07 13.54
N TRP A 115 -13.86 11.08 12.24
CA TRP A 115 -12.80 11.11 11.24
C TRP A 115 -12.50 12.55 10.83
N GLU A 116 -11.31 12.77 10.29
CA GLU A 116 -11.03 13.96 9.50
C GLU A 116 -12.06 14.10 8.36
N LYS A 117 -12.52 15.32 8.11
CA LYS A 117 -13.62 15.59 7.16
C LYS A 117 -13.17 15.77 5.72
N ARG A 118 -11.90 15.54 5.46
CA ARG A 118 -11.32 15.62 4.12
C ARG A 118 -10.49 14.40 3.84
N TRP A 119 -10.58 13.91 2.61
CA TRP A 119 -9.71 12.85 2.14
C TRP A 119 -8.26 13.32 2.08
N ILE A 120 -7.35 12.53 2.65
CA ILE A 120 -5.92 12.63 2.37
C ILE A 120 -5.70 11.90 1.06
N ARG A 121 -5.51 12.64 -0.03
CA ARG A 121 -5.34 12.06 -1.36
C ARG A 121 -3.86 11.84 -1.64
N VAL A 122 -3.49 10.60 -1.83
CA VAL A 122 -2.14 10.17 -2.22
C VAL A 122 -2.21 9.65 -3.65
N VAL A 123 -1.29 10.06 -4.49
CA VAL A 123 -1.13 9.52 -5.83
C VAL A 123 0.29 8.98 -6.01
N ASP A 124 0.38 7.73 -6.46
CA ASP A 124 1.67 7.14 -6.82
C ASP A 124 2.25 7.81 -8.07
N PHE A 125 3.58 7.97 -8.13
CA PHE A 125 4.23 8.57 -9.29
C PHE A 125 3.85 7.87 -10.59
N SER A 126 3.75 6.53 -10.60
CA SER A 126 3.38 5.76 -11.79
C SER A 126 1.97 6.09 -12.33
N ALA A 127 1.05 6.48 -11.45
CA ALA A 127 -0.27 6.93 -11.84
C ALA A 127 -0.26 8.42 -12.22
N TYR A 128 0.49 9.24 -11.47
CA TYR A 128 0.54 10.68 -11.69
C TYR A 128 1.13 11.06 -13.06
N GLU A 129 2.06 10.27 -13.56
CA GLU A 129 2.70 10.48 -14.87
C GLU A 129 1.78 10.17 -16.07
N LEU A 130 0.62 9.56 -15.85
CA LEU A 130 -0.34 9.32 -16.91
C LEU A 130 -1.00 10.64 -17.36
N SER A 131 -0.83 10.98 -18.62
CA SER A 131 -1.47 12.16 -19.21
C SER A 131 -2.97 11.95 -19.45
N LYS A 132 -3.38 10.69 -19.74
CA LYS A 132 -4.77 10.26 -19.87
C LYS A 132 -4.94 8.91 -19.21
N PHE A 133 -6.03 8.73 -18.49
CA PHE A 133 -6.30 7.47 -17.80
C PHE A 133 -7.79 7.24 -17.59
N ILE A 134 -8.14 5.99 -17.29
CA ILE A 134 -9.50 5.61 -16.90
C ILE A 134 -9.50 5.31 -15.41
N SER A 135 -10.53 5.75 -14.71
CA SER A 135 -10.77 5.42 -13.30
C SER A 135 -12.27 5.35 -13.04
N GLY A 136 -12.66 4.92 -11.84
CA GLY A 136 -14.06 4.98 -11.45
C GLY A 136 -14.62 6.40 -11.55
N SER A 137 -15.89 6.50 -11.85
CA SER A 137 -16.60 7.79 -11.97
C SER A 137 -17.24 8.26 -10.66
N ASN A 138 -17.02 7.53 -9.57
CA ASN A 138 -17.72 7.70 -8.29
C ASN A 138 -19.23 7.43 -8.36
N ASN A 139 -19.68 6.80 -9.43
CA ASN A 139 -21.05 6.31 -9.63
C ASN A 139 -21.04 4.81 -9.89
N LEU A 140 -22.01 4.10 -9.33
CA LEU A 140 -22.15 2.66 -9.55
C LEU A 140 -22.28 2.33 -11.03
N ASN A 141 -21.52 1.31 -11.46
CA ASN A 141 -21.51 0.80 -12.85
C ASN A 141 -20.95 1.76 -13.89
N PHE A 142 -20.21 2.79 -13.49
CA PHE A 142 -19.58 3.71 -14.43
C PHE A 142 -18.11 3.95 -14.10
N HIS A 143 -17.31 4.00 -15.16
CA HIS A 143 -15.96 4.56 -15.16
C HIS A 143 -15.93 5.80 -16.05
N LYS A 144 -14.89 6.61 -15.93
CA LYS A 144 -14.71 7.77 -16.80
C LYS A 144 -13.26 7.95 -17.24
N PHE A 145 -13.12 8.63 -18.38
CA PHE A 145 -11.82 9.06 -18.88
C PHE A 145 -11.42 10.37 -18.21
N PHE A 146 -10.21 10.42 -17.70
CA PHE A 146 -9.58 11.62 -17.20
C PHE A 146 -8.54 12.10 -18.20
N ASN A 147 -8.62 13.37 -18.60
CA ASN A 147 -7.70 13.95 -19.57
C ASN A 147 -6.35 14.33 -18.95
N SER A 148 -6.30 14.64 -17.68
CA SER A 148 -5.07 14.87 -16.93
C SER A 148 -5.36 15.00 -15.43
N TRP A 149 -4.32 14.87 -14.60
CA TRP A 149 -4.39 15.17 -13.18
C TRP A 149 -4.59 16.67 -12.89
N SER A 150 -4.15 17.55 -13.80
CA SER A 150 -4.30 19.01 -13.66
C SER A 150 -5.72 19.51 -13.84
N SER A 151 -6.61 18.70 -14.44
CA SER A 151 -8.04 19.02 -14.51
C SER A 151 -8.79 18.80 -13.20
N LEU A 152 -8.15 18.12 -12.22
CA LEU A 152 -8.73 17.86 -10.92
C LEU A 152 -8.46 19.03 -9.96
N THR A 153 -9.50 19.47 -9.28
CA THR A 153 -9.41 20.59 -8.31
C THR A 153 -8.84 20.17 -6.95
N GLN A 154 -8.79 18.85 -6.69
CA GLN A 154 -8.31 18.28 -5.44
C GLN A 154 -6.78 18.36 -5.33
N GLN A 155 -6.28 18.51 -4.10
CA GLN A 155 -4.86 18.48 -3.83
C GLN A 155 -4.38 17.04 -3.58
N PHE A 156 -3.29 16.65 -4.24
CA PHE A 156 -2.71 15.32 -4.14
C PHE A 156 -1.29 15.36 -3.55
N ILE A 157 -1.01 14.40 -2.67
CA ILE A 157 0.33 14.09 -2.23
C ILE A 157 0.93 13.12 -3.24
N LYS A 158 1.90 13.58 -4.00
CA LYS A 158 2.63 12.76 -4.96
C LYS A 158 3.76 12.01 -4.24
N ALA A 159 3.81 10.70 -4.35
CA ALA A 159 4.81 9.89 -3.68
C ALA A 159 5.02 8.54 -4.38
N ASP A 160 6.15 7.89 -4.10
CA ASP A 160 6.35 6.48 -4.43
C ASP A 160 5.73 5.63 -3.31
N VAL A 161 4.58 5.03 -3.58
CA VAL A 161 3.89 4.12 -2.66
C VAL A 161 3.66 2.73 -3.27
N ARG A 162 4.20 2.47 -4.45
CA ARG A 162 4.07 1.18 -5.09
C ARG A 162 5.01 0.12 -4.52
N ARG A 163 4.60 -1.13 -4.63
CA ARG A 163 5.46 -2.30 -4.42
C ARG A 163 6.31 -2.53 -5.66
N ALA A 164 7.58 -2.84 -5.48
CA ALA A 164 8.43 -3.33 -6.56
C ALA A 164 7.88 -4.67 -7.08
N LYS A 165 8.02 -4.91 -8.37
CA LYS A 165 7.62 -6.15 -9.04
C LYS A 165 8.71 -6.64 -9.99
N GLU A 166 8.61 -7.88 -10.42
CA GLU A 166 9.47 -8.44 -11.46
C GLU A 166 9.43 -7.57 -12.72
N GLY A 167 10.59 -7.38 -13.33
CA GLY A 167 10.78 -6.53 -14.50
C GLY A 167 10.97 -5.04 -14.20
N ASP A 168 10.82 -4.60 -12.96
CA ASP A 168 11.18 -3.22 -12.58
C ASP A 168 12.71 -3.05 -12.70
N TYR A 169 13.14 -1.88 -13.19
CA TYR A 169 14.56 -1.55 -13.25
C TYR A 169 15.12 -1.27 -11.85
N LEU A 170 16.28 -1.84 -11.55
CA LEU A 170 17.02 -1.56 -10.35
C LEU A 170 17.62 -0.15 -10.42
N SER A 171 18.14 0.22 -11.59
CA SER A 171 18.70 1.53 -11.91
C SER A 171 18.51 1.81 -13.39
N LEU A 172 18.26 3.07 -13.74
CA LEU A 172 18.22 3.50 -15.14
C LEU A 172 19.59 3.43 -15.82
N GLU A 173 20.68 3.37 -15.04
CA GLU A 173 22.06 3.33 -15.56
C GLU A 173 22.50 1.92 -15.91
N THR A 174 22.05 0.89 -15.19
CA THR A 174 22.55 -0.49 -15.35
C THR A 174 21.69 -1.36 -16.24
N ASN A 175 20.48 -0.94 -16.59
CA ASN A 175 19.46 -1.77 -17.27
C ASN A 175 19.16 -3.12 -16.57
N GLU A 176 19.59 -3.27 -15.31
CA GLU A 176 19.30 -4.45 -14.53
C GLU A 176 17.85 -4.45 -14.06
N THR A 177 17.16 -5.58 -14.21
CA THR A 177 15.77 -5.73 -13.80
C THR A 177 15.66 -6.62 -12.57
N LEU A 178 14.63 -6.36 -11.77
CA LEU A 178 14.28 -7.20 -10.62
C LEU A 178 13.72 -8.54 -11.10
N ILE A 179 14.13 -9.61 -10.43
CA ILE A 179 13.61 -10.97 -10.63
C ILE A 179 12.91 -11.39 -9.34
N GLU A 180 11.67 -11.89 -9.46
CA GLU A 180 10.97 -12.48 -8.33
C GLU A 180 11.48 -13.89 -8.06
N LYS A 181 11.91 -14.15 -6.83
CA LYS A 181 12.29 -15.50 -6.36
C LYS A 181 11.64 -15.81 -5.03
N ARG A 182 11.23 -17.05 -4.86
CA ARG A 182 10.79 -17.58 -3.57
C ARG A 182 11.99 -18.14 -2.83
N GLY A 183 12.10 -17.82 -1.54
CA GLY A 183 13.13 -18.32 -0.66
C GLY A 183 12.52 -18.98 0.58
N ILE A 184 13.28 -19.87 1.21
CA ILE A 184 12.93 -20.44 2.51
C ILE A 184 13.65 -19.62 3.56
N GLU A 185 12.88 -18.97 4.46
CA GLU A 185 13.44 -18.23 5.56
C GLU A 185 13.94 -19.18 6.64
N ILE A 186 15.25 -19.31 6.77
CA ILE A 186 15.91 -20.19 7.76
C ILE A 186 16.28 -19.48 9.05
N GLY A 187 16.38 -18.17 9.03
CA GLY A 187 16.70 -17.36 10.20
C GLY A 187 16.16 -15.96 10.09
N HIS A 188 15.95 -15.31 11.23
CA HIS A 188 15.42 -13.94 11.30
C HIS A 188 16.09 -13.17 12.44
N ILE A 189 16.46 -11.93 12.17
CA ILE A 189 16.98 -10.98 13.15
C ILE A 189 15.90 -9.94 13.42
N PHE A 190 15.43 -9.86 14.66
CA PHE A 190 14.46 -8.88 15.09
C PHE A 190 15.13 -7.73 15.83
N GLN A 191 14.99 -6.52 15.33
CA GLN A 191 15.38 -5.30 16.03
C GLN A 191 14.23 -4.88 16.95
N LEU A 192 14.29 -5.31 18.21
CA LEU A 192 13.22 -5.06 19.18
C LEU A 192 13.28 -3.64 19.78
N GLY A 193 14.42 -2.96 19.66
CA GLY A 193 14.64 -1.64 20.25
C GLY A 193 14.39 -1.66 21.75
N GLN A 194 13.62 -0.71 22.25
CA GLN A 194 13.27 -0.59 23.67
C GLN A 194 11.86 -1.07 24.00
N LYS A 195 11.14 -1.66 23.02
CA LYS A 195 9.72 -2.06 23.15
C LYS A 195 9.42 -2.92 24.38
N TYR A 196 10.31 -3.85 24.73
CA TYR A 196 10.15 -4.74 25.88
C TYR A 196 10.89 -4.23 27.11
N SER A 197 12.11 -3.72 26.94
CA SER A 197 12.91 -3.23 28.06
C SER A 197 12.24 -2.08 28.81
N GLU A 198 11.53 -1.20 28.12
CA GLU A 198 10.76 -0.11 28.73
C GLU A 198 9.66 -0.66 29.64
N LYS A 199 8.85 -1.61 29.16
CA LYS A 199 7.76 -2.24 29.91
C LYS A 199 8.26 -3.07 31.08
N LEU A 200 9.37 -3.77 30.89
CA LEU A 200 10.03 -4.60 31.90
C LEU A 200 10.87 -3.76 32.87
N ARG A 201 11.02 -2.45 32.64
CA ARG A 201 11.90 -1.56 33.38
C ARG A 201 13.35 -2.04 33.40
N ALA A 202 13.78 -2.77 32.37
CA ALA A 202 15.13 -3.23 32.19
C ALA A 202 16.03 -2.06 31.75
N ARG A 203 16.80 -1.54 32.68
CA ARG A 203 17.63 -0.35 32.54
C ARG A 203 19.09 -0.63 32.80
N PHE A 204 19.95 0.23 32.25
CA PHE A 204 21.38 0.25 32.53
C PHE A 204 21.80 1.67 32.93
N SER A 205 22.90 1.81 33.64
CA SER A 205 23.55 3.08 33.90
C SER A 205 24.69 3.28 32.88
N ASP A 206 24.72 4.39 32.18
CA ASP A 206 25.82 4.75 31.30
C ASP A 206 27.08 5.17 32.11
N LYS A 207 28.19 5.43 31.42
CA LYS A 207 29.46 5.87 32.07
C LYS A 207 29.34 7.22 32.79
N LYS A 208 28.26 7.98 32.56
CA LYS A 208 27.98 9.27 33.21
C LYS A 208 26.94 9.15 34.33
N GLY A 209 26.49 7.92 34.65
CA GLY A 209 25.48 7.66 35.65
C GLY A 209 24.02 7.86 35.20
N ASN A 210 23.76 8.13 33.90
CA ASN A 210 22.40 8.28 33.41
C ASN A 210 21.75 6.92 33.19
N LEU A 211 20.47 6.80 33.60
CA LEU A 211 19.69 5.58 33.38
C LEU A 211 19.08 5.58 32.01
N GLY A 212 19.33 4.54 31.20
CA GLY A 212 18.74 4.30 29.90
C GLY A 212 18.06 2.93 29.83
N ASN A 213 17.06 2.78 28.96
CA ASN A 213 16.48 1.47 28.67
C ASN A 213 17.42 0.65 27.77
N ILE A 214 17.47 -0.66 28.00
CA ILE A 214 18.30 -1.58 27.20
C ILE A 214 17.75 -1.70 25.79
N TRP A 215 18.62 -1.57 24.79
CA TRP A 215 18.30 -1.92 23.40
C TRP A 215 18.38 -3.43 23.23
N MET A 216 17.34 -4.00 22.63
CA MET A 216 17.18 -5.45 22.51
C MET A 216 17.15 -5.88 21.04
N GLY A 217 17.72 -7.05 20.78
CA GLY A 217 17.60 -7.81 19.55
C GLY A 217 17.17 -9.24 19.87
N CYS A 218 16.59 -9.91 18.88
CA CYS A 218 16.29 -11.33 18.95
C CYS A 218 16.81 -12.00 17.68
N TYR A 219 17.50 -13.13 17.85
CA TYR A 219 18.18 -13.84 16.77
C TYR A 219 17.64 -15.26 16.74
N GLY A 220 16.79 -15.55 15.73
CA GLY A 220 16.12 -16.84 15.58
C GLY A 220 16.68 -17.64 14.42
N ILE A 221 16.91 -18.93 14.60
CA ILE A 221 17.22 -19.89 13.55
C ILE A 221 16.25 -21.06 13.64
N GLY A 222 15.59 -21.38 12.51
CA GLY A 222 14.71 -22.54 12.41
C GLY A 222 15.53 -23.81 12.10
N VAL A 223 16.02 -24.52 13.13
CA VAL A 223 16.90 -25.67 12.95
C VAL A 223 16.28 -26.76 12.07
N THR A 224 15.02 -27.09 12.31
CA THR A 224 14.29 -28.08 11.47
C THR A 224 14.04 -27.55 10.06
N ARG A 225 13.74 -26.26 9.93
CA ARG A 225 13.58 -25.62 8.61
C ARG A 225 14.88 -25.57 7.83
N LEU A 226 16.02 -25.40 8.51
CA LEU A 226 17.34 -25.46 7.88
C LEU A 226 17.59 -26.83 7.26
N ALA A 227 17.28 -27.90 7.97
CA ALA A 227 17.39 -29.26 7.45
C ALA A 227 16.47 -29.47 6.23
N GLN A 228 15.20 -29.00 6.30
CA GLN A 228 14.28 -29.06 5.16
C GLN A 228 14.79 -28.27 3.96
N ALA A 229 15.34 -27.07 4.18
CA ALA A 229 15.92 -26.26 3.12
C ALA A 229 17.15 -26.92 2.48
N ALA A 230 17.98 -27.59 3.27
CA ALA A 230 19.12 -28.35 2.76
C ALA A 230 18.67 -29.52 1.88
N ILE A 231 17.62 -30.22 2.27
CA ILE A 231 17.03 -31.31 1.46
C ILE A 231 16.44 -30.75 0.16
N GLU A 232 15.69 -29.65 0.23
CA GLU A 232 15.07 -29.02 -0.95
C GLU A 232 16.10 -28.56 -1.97
N GLN A 233 17.27 -28.11 -1.54
CA GLN A 233 18.33 -27.64 -2.41
C GLN A 233 19.28 -28.74 -2.90
N ASN A 234 19.32 -29.88 -2.23
CA ASN A 234 20.32 -30.94 -2.46
C ASN A 234 19.62 -32.31 -2.57
N HIS A 235 18.89 -32.51 -3.62
CA HIS A 235 18.26 -33.78 -3.96
C HIS A 235 18.26 -34.02 -5.46
N ASP A 236 18.11 -35.27 -5.84
CA ASP A 236 17.84 -35.73 -7.22
C ASP A 236 16.64 -36.70 -7.22
N GLU A 237 16.38 -37.30 -8.34
CA GLU A 237 15.32 -38.33 -8.54
C GLU A 237 15.53 -39.62 -7.70
N ASN A 238 16.74 -39.86 -7.18
CA ASN A 238 17.08 -41.01 -6.33
C ASN A 238 16.99 -40.70 -4.83
N GLY A 239 16.91 -39.44 -4.46
CA GLY A 239 16.75 -39.05 -3.06
C GLY A 239 17.56 -37.85 -2.61
N ILE A 240 17.83 -37.81 -1.32
CA ILE A 240 18.53 -36.69 -0.64
C ILE A 240 20.02 -36.78 -0.83
N ILE A 241 20.64 -35.69 -1.26
CA ILE A 241 22.10 -35.54 -1.33
C ILE A 241 22.52 -34.59 -0.23
N TRP A 242 23.08 -35.10 0.86
CA TRP A 242 23.57 -34.22 1.94
C TRP A 242 24.82 -33.47 1.46
N PRO A 243 24.86 -32.12 1.77
CA PRO A 243 26.09 -31.38 1.51
C PRO A 243 27.19 -31.94 2.40
N ILE A 244 28.26 -32.40 1.79
CA ILE A 244 29.46 -32.90 2.47
C ILE A 244 30.57 -31.90 2.16
N GLU A 245 31.27 -31.42 3.16
CA GLU A 245 32.58 -30.77 2.96
C GLU A 245 33.68 -31.80 2.85
#